data_0bf9fa84a33e29286c05b0809b46e3a7
#
_entry.id   0bf9fa84a33e29286c05b0809b46e3a7
#
_cell.length_a   1.000
_cell.length_b   1.000
_cell.length_c   1.000
_cell.angle_alpha   90.00
_cell.angle_beta   90.00
_cell.angle_gamma   90.00
#
_symmetry.space_group_name_H-M   'P 1'
#
loop_
_entity.id
_entity.type
_entity.pdbx_description
1 polymer ?
#
loop_
_entity_poly.entity_id
_entity_poly.type
_entity_poly.pdbx_seq_one_letter_code
_entity_poly.pdbx_strand_id
1 'polypeptide(L)'
;MNIQNIHRLNNEYRAYIYEAESYRMAQADVASREEGLSYQRAAQICSQLASLTTGSEAQYWMKNQAACETKMRQIWAELNAEPQKKEPAAGKPAPQKPAARKDDVAQETVNNWYKEDPGYGFDQVSGMDDVKHMLSDCVRDASMEALNRYLKIPSMKSFFFYGPPGCGKTYIIEAFAHELMQQGYKFMSLSSADIHSKFSGEADKIVQRAFREAVDNAPCILFMDEVDGVCQNRNLPNLSDFNMQLTTTFLTAYNGLSRANAEQKSVIFIGATNYPANVDAAMLDRVELVRIPLPEEEVRGQVFRSALENIVRLEPGLGWLDMAVATEGYNQRDVKAII
;
A
#
# COMPACT_ATOMS: atom_id res chain seq x y z
N MET A 1 -6.80 1.01 35.62
CA MET A 1 -7.36 1.33 34.29
C MET A 1 -6.31 0.90 33.28
N ASN A 2 -6.65 0.04 32.33
CA ASN A 2 -5.60 -0.53 31.45
C ASN A 2 -5.39 0.40 30.23
N ILE A 3 -4.44 1.33 30.35
CA ILE A 3 -4.07 2.30 29.32
C ILE A 3 -3.78 1.61 27.99
N GLN A 4 -3.10 0.45 28.01
CA GLN A 4 -2.81 -0.33 26.81
C GLN A 4 -4.07 -0.77 26.06
N ASN A 5 -5.16 -1.07 26.78
CA ASN A 5 -6.41 -1.45 26.16
C ASN A 5 -7.10 -0.27 25.47
N ILE A 6 -7.02 0.93 26.06
CA ILE A 6 -7.54 2.17 25.45
C ILE A 6 -6.75 2.50 24.16
N HIS A 7 -5.42 2.42 24.20
CA HIS A 7 -4.59 2.64 23.01
C HIS A 7 -4.90 1.65 21.89
N ARG A 8 -5.03 0.35 22.21
CA ARG A 8 -5.40 -0.66 21.23
C ARG A 8 -6.74 -0.33 20.56
N LEU A 9 -7.77 -0.05 21.36
CA LEU A 9 -9.10 0.29 20.86
C LEU A 9 -9.11 1.58 20.01
N ASN A 10 -8.34 2.58 20.40
CA ASN A 10 -8.19 3.82 19.61
C ASN A 10 -7.56 3.53 18.23
N ASN A 11 -6.54 2.69 18.16
CA ASN A 11 -5.93 2.30 16.91
C ASN A 11 -6.88 1.48 16.03
N GLU A 12 -7.66 0.57 16.62
CA GLU A 12 -8.70 -0.18 15.91
C GLU A 12 -9.80 0.76 15.37
N TYR A 13 -10.25 1.74 16.15
CA TYR A 13 -11.20 2.75 15.70
C TYR A 13 -10.70 3.49 14.45
N ARG A 14 -9.46 4.00 14.50
CA ARG A 14 -8.84 4.71 13.37
C ARG A 14 -8.72 3.83 12.14
N ALA A 15 -8.38 2.54 12.33
CA ALA A 15 -8.29 1.58 11.25
C ALA A 15 -9.64 1.41 10.54
N TYR A 16 -10.75 1.27 11.28
CA TYR A 16 -12.07 1.12 10.68
C TYR A 16 -12.58 2.39 10.01
N ILE A 17 -12.27 3.58 10.54
CA ILE A 17 -12.60 4.85 9.87
C ILE A 17 -11.84 4.94 8.55
N TYR A 18 -10.54 4.66 8.55
CA TYR A 18 -9.73 4.67 7.33
C TYR A 18 -10.22 3.65 6.29
N GLU A 19 -10.58 2.44 6.75
CA GLU A 19 -11.14 1.40 5.89
C GLU A 19 -12.47 1.84 5.27
N ALA A 20 -13.38 2.43 6.06
CA ALA A 20 -14.64 2.94 5.58
C ALA A 20 -14.47 4.06 4.53
N GLU A 21 -13.58 5.02 4.78
CA GLU A 21 -13.28 6.10 3.84
C GLU A 21 -12.62 5.56 2.56
N SER A 22 -11.77 4.53 2.66
CA SER A 22 -11.18 3.86 1.50
C SER A 22 -12.23 3.19 0.62
N TYR A 23 -13.23 2.54 1.20
CA TYR A 23 -14.34 1.96 0.44
C TYR A 23 -15.17 3.03 -0.29
N ARG A 24 -15.41 4.18 0.34
CA ARG A 24 -16.13 5.30 -0.28
C ARG A 24 -15.36 5.85 -1.48
N MET A 25 -14.05 6.08 -1.34
CA MET A 25 -13.19 6.56 -2.43
C MET A 25 -13.07 5.54 -3.56
N ALA A 26 -12.94 4.25 -3.23
CA ALA A 26 -12.80 3.18 -4.22
C ALA A 26 -14.02 3.04 -5.11
N GLN A 27 -15.21 3.40 -4.62
CA GLN A 27 -16.47 3.28 -5.32
C GLN A 27 -16.97 4.60 -5.93
N ALA A 28 -16.09 5.58 -6.11
CA ALA A 28 -16.42 6.89 -6.67
C ALA A 28 -17.63 7.53 -5.95
N ASP A 29 -17.58 7.59 -4.64
CA ASP A 29 -18.61 8.12 -3.74
C ASP A 29 -19.94 7.33 -3.70
N VAL A 30 -19.96 6.11 -4.22
CA VAL A 30 -21.10 5.22 -4.09
C VAL A 30 -21.01 4.45 -2.76
N ALA A 31 -22.12 4.40 -2.03
CA ALA A 31 -22.21 3.65 -0.77
C ALA A 31 -21.95 2.15 -0.98
N SER A 32 -21.19 1.54 -0.08
CA SER A 32 -20.93 0.10 -0.06
C SER A 32 -21.34 -0.53 1.27
N ARG A 33 -21.66 -1.82 1.22
CA ARG A 33 -22.00 -2.58 2.42
C ARG A 33 -20.80 -2.67 3.37
N GLU A 34 -19.61 -2.84 2.84
CA GLU A 34 -18.34 -2.92 3.56
C GLU A 34 -18.05 -1.61 4.29
N GLU A 35 -18.29 -0.46 3.64
CA GLU A 35 -18.18 0.86 4.27
C GLU A 35 -19.14 0.97 5.47
N GLY A 36 -20.39 0.57 5.29
CA GLY A 36 -21.40 0.57 6.38
C GLY A 36 -20.98 -0.31 7.56
N LEU A 37 -20.42 -1.50 7.29
CA LEU A 37 -19.90 -2.40 8.32
C LEU A 37 -18.68 -1.83 9.04
N SER A 38 -17.78 -1.16 8.36
CA SER A 38 -16.59 -0.54 8.97
C SER A 38 -17.01 0.62 9.90
N TYR A 39 -17.95 1.47 9.52
CA TYR A 39 -18.51 2.47 10.42
C TYR A 39 -19.27 1.85 11.61
N GLN A 40 -19.96 0.72 11.42
CA GLN A 40 -20.60 0.00 12.53
C GLN A 40 -19.58 -0.49 13.56
N ARG A 41 -18.47 -1.08 13.11
CA ARG A 41 -17.38 -1.52 13.98
C ARG A 41 -16.70 -0.35 14.69
N ALA A 42 -16.45 0.75 13.99
CA ALA A 42 -15.93 1.98 14.58
C ALA A 42 -16.84 2.52 15.69
N ALA A 43 -18.16 2.54 15.49
CA ALA A 43 -19.12 2.96 16.50
C ALA A 43 -19.11 2.07 17.76
N GLN A 44 -18.97 0.74 17.57
CA GLN A 44 -18.87 -0.20 18.71
C GLN A 44 -17.61 0.06 19.54
N ILE A 45 -16.48 0.34 18.89
CA ILE A 45 -15.23 0.67 19.57
C ILE A 45 -15.35 2.01 20.32
N CYS A 46 -15.96 3.03 19.73
CA CYS A 46 -16.23 4.30 20.42
C CYS A 46 -17.07 4.08 21.69
N SER A 47 -18.07 3.21 21.66
CA SER A 47 -18.86 2.86 22.83
C SER A 47 -18.04 2.20 23.93
N GLN A 48 -17.12 1.29 23.56
CA GLN A 48 -16.19 0.68 24.51
C GLN A 48 -15.23 1.71 25.11
N LEU A 49 -14.65 2.58 24.29
CA LEU A 49 -13.77 3.65 24.74
C LEU A 49 -14.49 4.65 25.67
N ALA A 50 -15.72 5.02 25.35
CA ALA A 50 -16.54 5.87 26.21
C ALA A 50 -16.80 5.23 27.58
N SER A 51 -16.93 3.91 27.67
CA SER A 51 -17.13 3.18 28.93
C SER A 51 -15.84 3.05 29.76
N LEU A 52 -14.67 3.13 29.11
CA LEU A 52 -13.36 3.00 29.74
C LEU A 52 -12.73 4.35 30.14
N THR A 53 -13.27 5.46 29.66
CA THR A 53 -12.79 6.81 29.90
C THR A 53 -13.79 7.63 30.75
N THR A 54 -13.41 8.79 31.23
CA THR A 54 -14.26 9.66 32.08
C THR A 54 -14.15 11.12 31.67
N GLY A 55 -15.13 11.93 32.02
CA GLY A 55 -15.10 13.38 31.79
C GLY A 55 -15.17 13.75 30.30
N SER A 56 -14.29 14.67 29.89
CA SER A 56 -14.24 15.19 28.51
C SER A 56 -13.88 14.13 27.48
N GLU A 57 -13.08 13.16 27.88
CA GLU A 57 -12.63 12.06 27.00
C GLU A 57 -13.79 11.11 26.70
N ALA A 58 -14.60 10.75 27.68
CA ALA A 58 -15.82 9.97 27.45
C ALA A 58 -16.81 10.71 26.52
N GLN A 59 -16.96 12.03 26.72
CA GLN A 59 -17.81 12.85 25.82
C GLN A 59 -17.27 12.89 24.38
N TYR A 60 -15.97 12.95 24.20
CA TYR A 60 -15.34 12.86 22.88
C TYR A 60 -15.69 11.54 22.18
N TRP A 61 -15.59 10.40 22.88
CA TRP A 61 -15.92 9.09 22.29
C TRP A 61 -17.42 8.91 22.02
N MET A 62 -18.29 9.43 22.88
CA MET A 62 -19.75 9.45 22.63
C MET A 62 -20.10 10.27 21.38
N LYS A 63 -19.42 11.41 21.16
CA LYS A 63 -19.60 12.23 19.96
C LYS A 63 -19.16 11.50 18.70
N ASN A 64 -18.01 10.81 18.75
CA ASN A 64 -17.51 10.03 17.63
C ASN A 64 -18.41 8.81 17.33
N GLN A 65 -18.94 8.15 18.36
CA GLN A 65 -19.94 7.09 18.20
C GLN A 65 -21.16 7.60 17.44
N ALA A 66 -21.74 8.71 17.86
CA ALA A 66 -22.91 9.31 17.19
C ALA A 66 -22.61 9.70 15.73
N ALA A 67 -21.39 10.18 15.45
CA ALA A 67 -20.95 10.49 14.09
C ALA A 67 -20.86 9.23 13.20
N CYS A 68 -20.26 8.16 13.70
CA CYS A 68 -20.17 6.88 13.00
C CYS A 68 -21.56 6.27 12.74
N GLU A 69 -22.45 6.29 13.75
CA GLU A 69 -23.82 5.80 13.59
C GLU A 69 -24.62 6.62 12.57
N THR A 70 -24.39 7.93 12.51
CA THR A 70 -25.04 8.80 11.53
C THR A 70 -24.56 8.47 10.11
N LYS A 71 -23.26 8.33 9.90
CA LYS A 71 -22.69 7.91 8.62
C LYS A 71 -23.18 6.51 8.22
N MET A 72 -23.17 5.57 9.14
CA MET A 72 -23.69 4.21 8.92
C MET A 72 -25.15 4.24 8.44
N ARG A 73 -26.03 4.99 9.11
CA ARG A 73 -27.45 5.12 8.71
C ARG A 73 -27.60 5.74 7.33
N GLN A 74 -26.78 6.75 7.00
CA GLN A 74 -26.78 7.37 5.69
C GLN A 74 -26.39 6.37 4.59
N ILE A 75 -25.33 5.59 4.80
CA ILE A 75 -24.87 4.54 3.87
C ILE A 75 -25.96 3.49 3.64
N TRP A 76 -26.58 2.99 4.74
CA TRP A 76 -27.68 2.03 4.60
C TRP A 76 -28.92 2.60 3.92
N ALA A 77 -29.18 3.90 4.08
CA ALA A 77 -30.25 4.59 3.36
C ALA A 77 -29.94 4.70 1.87
N GLU A 78 -28.70 5.04 1.50
CA GLU A 78 -28.21 5.09 0.11
C GLU A 78 -28.29 3.71 -0.56
N LEU A 79 -27.88 2.65 0.14
CA LEU A 79 -27.90 1.27 -0.37
C LEU A 79 -29.34 0.72 -0.58
N ASN A 80 -30.30 1.18 0.24
CA ASN A 80 -31.70 0.78 0.15
C ASN A 80 -32.54 1.71 -0.74
N ALA A 81 -31.97 2.80 -1.25
CA ALA A 81 -32.65 3.66 -2.21
C ALA A 81 -32.76 2.94 -3.57
N GLU A 82 -33.96 2.85 -4.13
CA GLU A 82 -34.16 2.26 -5.45
C GLU A 82 -33.35 3.04 -6.50
N PRO A 83 -32.66 2.34 -7.44
CA PRO A 83 -31.86 3.01 -8.45
C PRO A 83 -32.77 3.86 -9.36
N GLN A 84 -32.61 5.17 -9.29
CA GLN A 84 -33.22 6.05 -10.27
C GLN A 84 -32.64 5.70 -11.63
N LYS A 85 -33.49 5.20 -12.56
CA LYS A 85 -33.15 4.96 -13.97
C LYS A 85 -32.69 6.26 -14.61
N LYS A 86 -31.38 6.38 -14.84
CA LYS A 86 -30.87 7.38 -15.79
C LYS A 86 -31.12 6.87 -17.19
N GLU A 87 -31.92 7.59 -17.96
CA GLU A 87 -32.12 7.35 -19.40
C GLU A 87 -30.79 7.49 -20.17
N PRO A 88 -30.54 6.63 -21.16
CA PRO A 88 -29.31 6.70 -21.93
C PRO A 88 -29.33 7.92 -22.87
N ALA A 89 -28.35 8.79 -22.76
CA ALA A 89 -28.11 9.86 -23.67
C ALA A 89 -27.71 9.33 -25.05
N ALA A 90 -28.40 9.82 -26.09
CA ALA A 90 -28.24 9.42 -27.49
C ALA A 90 -26.81 9.59 -28.00
N GLY A 91 -26.35 8.59 -28.74
CA GLY A 91 -25.02 8.52 -29.32
C GLY A 91 -24.72 9.61 -30.37
N LYS A 92 -23.46 10.06 -30.36
CA LYS A 92 -22.84 10.75 -31.49
C LYS A 92 -21.90 9.76 -32.22
N PRO A 93 -21.81 9.85 -33.55
CA PRO A 93 -21.09 8.87 -34.37
C PRO A 93 -19.56 9.03 -34.22
N ALA A 94 -18.88 7.88 -34.26
CA ALA A 94 -17.43 7.77 -34.18
C ALA A 94 -16.73 8.34 -35.42
N PRO A 95 -15.58 9.01 -35.29
CA PRO A 95 -14.74 9.38 -36.42
C PRO A 95 -13.90 8.19 -36.90
N GLN A 96 -13.85 8.05 -38.23
CA GLN A 96 -13.13 7.02 -38.96
C GLN A 96 -11.60 7.17 -38.77
N LYS A 97 -10.92 6.02 -38.64
CA LYS A 97 -9.44 5.90 -38.61
C LYS A 97 -8.81 6.30 -39.93
N PRO A 98 -7.70 7.04 -39.93
CA PRO A 98 -6.76 7.04 -41.04
C PRO A 98 -5.78 5.88 -40.95
N ALA A 99 -5.44 5.34 -42.11
CA ALA A 99 -4.59 4.18 -42.32
C ALA A 99 -3.13 4.42 -41.83
N ALA A 100 -2.55 3.31 -41.35
CA ALA A 100 -1.18 3.22 -40.86
C ALA A 100 -0.12 3.60 -41.91
N ARG A 101 0.82 4.46 -41.55
CA ARG A 101 2.14 4.53 -42.15
C ARG A 101 3.12 3.72 -41.28
N LYS A 102 3.78 2.76 -41.92
CA LYS A 102 4.95 2.06 -41.39
C LYS A 102 6.13 3.00 -41.45
N ASP A 103 7.07 2.76 -40.56
CA ASP A 103 8.40 3.35 -40.44
C ASP A 103 8.46 4.61 -39.56
N ASP A 104 8.54 4.34 -38.26
CA ASP A 104 9.42 5.08 -37.36
C ASP A 104 10.02 4.08 -36.36
N VAL A 105 11.30 3.83 -36.51
CA VAL A 105 12.13 3.15 -35.52
C VAL A 105 12.19 4.06 -34.30
N ALA A 106 11.26 3.85 -33.36
CA ALA A 106 11.25 4.55 -32.10
C ALA A 106 12.57 4.23 -31.39
N GLN A 107 13.38 5.25 -31.18
CA GLN A 107 14.49 5.22 -30.25
C GLN A 107 13.96 4.66 -28.93
N GLU A 108 14.45 3.48 -28.55
CA GLU A 108 14.22 2.87 -27.24
C GLU A 108 14.73 3.84 -26.20
N THR A 109 13.82 4.60 -25.59
CA THR A 109 14.12 5.29 -24.35
C THR A 109 14.41 4.19 -23.34
N VAL A 110 15.67 4.01 -22.99
CA VAL A 110 16.13 3.11 -21.94
C VAL A 110 15.46 3.60 -20.66
N ASN A 111 14.36 2.98 -20.28
CA ASN A 111 13.75 3.22 -18.98
C ASN A 111 14.69 2.62 -17.94
N ASN A 112 15.43 3.45 -17.23
CA ASN A 112 16.31 3.00 -16.16
C ASN A 112 15.47 2.69 -14.92
N TRP A 113 14.88 1.49 -14.86
CA TRP A 113 14.12 1.02 -13.71
C TRP A 113 15.01 0.52 -12.57
N TYR A 114 16.29 0.28 -12.88
CA TYR A 114 17.25 -0.15 -11.86
C TYR A 114 17.57 1.01 -10.94
N LYS A 115 17.54 0.73 -9.65
CA LYS A 115 17.90 1.66 -8.59
C LYS A 115 19.25 1.29 -8.02
N GLU A 116 19.99 2.31 -7.64
CA GLU A 116 21.18 2.14 -6.83
C GLU A 116 20.81 1.69 -5.43
N ASP A 117 21.78 1.15 -4.72
CA ASP A 117 21.63 0.76 -3.33
C ASP A 117 21.22 1.99 -2.49
N PRO A 118 20.10 1.92 -1.74
CA PRO A 118 19.67 3.02 -0.87
C PRO A 118 20.69 3.39 0.21
N GLY A 119 21.62 2.48 0.56
CA GLY A 119 22.67 2.72 1.53
C GLY A 119 22.21 2.68 2.98
N TYR A 120 21.01 2.17 3.25
CA TYR A 120 20.47 1.97 4.60
C TYR A 120 19.66 0.68 4.69
N GLY A 121 19.83 -0.03 5.80
CA GLY A 121 19.16 -1.29 6.11
C GLY A 121 18.09 -1.16 7.19
N PHE A 122 17.68 -2.29 7.74
CA PHE A 122 16.64 -2.36 8.78
C PHE A 122 17.01 -1.66 10.08
N ASP A 123 18.28 -1.50 10.38
CA ASP A 123 18.81 -0.80 11.55
C ASP A 123 18.42 0.69 11.57
N GLN A 124 18.22 1.30 10.41
CA GLN A 124 17.83 2.70 10.28
C GLN A 124 16.31 2.91 10.21
N VAL A 125 15.54 1.84 10.18
CA VAL A 125 14.07 1.89 10.20
C VAL A 125 13.57 1.86 11.63
N SER A 126 12.96 2.96 12.09
CA SER A 126 12.36 3.03 13.43
C SER A 126 11.04 2.27 13.46
N GLY A 127 10.86 1.39 14.46
CA GLY A 127 9.67 0.56 14.64
C GLY A 127 9.50 -0.51 13.56
N MET A 128 8.26 -0.94 13.32
CA MET A 128 7.88 -1.99 12.36
C MET A 128 8.57 -3.34 12.63
N ASP A 129 8.81 -3.68 13.90
CA ASP A 129 9.65 -4.81 14.26
C ASP A 129 9.10 -6.15 13.74
N ASP A 130 7.78 -6.35 13.77
CA ASP A 130 7.15 -7.56 13.19
C ASP A 130 7.41 -7.66 11.68
N VAL A 131 7.32 -6.53 10.97
CA VAL A 131 7.57 -6.47 9.52
C VAL A 131 9.04 -6.71 9.24
N LYS A 132 9.95 -6.09 10.01
CA LYS A 132 11.39 -6.32 9.90
C LYS A 132 11.76 -7.79 10.14
N HIS A 133 11.17 -8.42 11.15
CA HIS A 133 11.39 -9.85 11.41
C HIS A 133 10.95 -10.72 10.23
N MET A 134 9.74 -10.49 9.71
CA MET A 134 9.23 -11.21 8.54
C MET A 134 10.14 -11.04 7.32
N LEU A 135 10.57 -9.81 7.03
CA LEU A 135 11.45 -9.52 5.90
C LEU A 135 12.88 -10.07 6.12
N SER A 136 13.38 -10.06 7.35
CA SER A 136 14.67 -10.69 7.71
C SER A 136 14.67 -12.20 7.49
N ASP A 137 13.53 -12.86 7.74
CA ASP A 137 13.37 -14.27 7.39
C ASP A 137 13.47 -14.49 5.88
N CYS A 138 12.88 -13.60 5.07
CA CYS A 138 13.01 -13.65 3.60
C CYS A 138 14.46 -13.42 3.14
N VAL A 139 15.19 -12.48 3.77
CA VAL A 139 16.63 -12.25 3.49
C VAL A 139 17.44 -13.51 3.82
N ARG A 140 17.14 -14.18 4.95
CA ARG A 140 17.79 -15.44 5.32
C ARG A 140 17.47 -16.56 4.33
N ASP A 141 16.23 -16.68 3.90
CA ASP A 141 15.80 -17.68 2.90
C ASP A 141 16.51 -17.44 1.55
N ALA A 142 16.72 -16.18 1.18
CA ALA A 142 17.49 -15.80 0.00
C ALA A 142 18.95 -16.28 0.09
N SER A 143 19.59 -16.14 1.27
CA SER A 143 20.95 -16.61 1.50
C SER A 143 21.08 -18.13 1.41
N MET A 144 19.98 -18.85 1.62
CA MET A 144 19.91 -20.32 1.56
C MET A 144 19.32 -20.85 0.22
N GLU A 145 19.29 -20.05 -0.80
CA GLU A 145 18.61 -20.39 -2.08
C GLU A 145 19.07 -21.74 -2.66
N ALA A 146 20.36 -22.05 -2.61
CA ALA A 146 20.90 -23.31 -3.11
C ALA A 146 20.38 -24.52 -2.33
N LEU A 147 20.22 -24.38 -1.01
CA LEU A 147 19.66 -25.42 -0.14
C LEU A 147 18.14 -25.57 -0.36
N ASN A 148 17.43 -24.46 -0.42
CA ASN A 148 15.99 -24.43 -0.68
C ASN A 148 15.66 -25.07 -2.03
N ARG A 149 16.48 -24.82 -3.03
CA ARG A 149 16.41 -25.46 -4.36
C ARG A 149 16.60 -26.96 -4.26
N TYR A 150 17.61 -27.43 -3.53
CA TYR A 150 17.87 -28.86 -3.34
C TYR A 150 16.71 -29.57 -2.63
N LEU A 151 16.16 -28.92 -1.61
CA LEU A 151 15.05 -29.44 -0.79
C LEU A 151 13.68 -29.23 -1.45
N LYS A 152 13.61 -28.59 -2.61
CA LYS A 152 12.35 -28.21 -3.31
C LYS A 152 11.40 -27.36 -2.44
N ILE A 153 11.95 -26.56 -1.56
CA ILE A 153 11.19 -25.58 -0.79
C ILE A 153 10.81 -24.44 -1.74
N PRO A 154 9.52 -24.04 -1.79
CA PRO A 154 9.11 -22.92 -2.61
C PRO A 154 9.87 -21.67 -2.18
N SER A 155 10.59 -21.06 -3.11
CA SER A 155 11.27 -19.81 -2.81
C SER A 155 10.29 -18.64 -2.92
N MET A 156 10.49 -17.73 -2.06
CA MET A 156 10.05 -16.33 -1.98
C MET A 156 8.62 -15.99 -2.36
N LYS A 157 8.03 -15.33 -1.41
CA LYS A 157 6.68 -14.78 -1.46
C LYS A 157 6.70 -13.41 -2.17
N SER A 158 5.60 -13.09 -2.82
CA SER A 158 5.33 -11.73 -3.27
C SER A 158 4.55 -11.00 -2.19
N PHE A 159 4.78 -9.69 -2.04
CA PHE A 159 4.23 -8.89 -0.95
C PHE A 159 3.43 -7.70 -1.49
N PHE A 160 2.34 -7.37 -0.80
CA PHE A 160 1.69 -6.09 -0.93
C PHE A 160 1.72 -5.34 0.39
N PHE A 161 2.43 -4.22 0.40
CA PHE A 161 2.50 -3.29 1.51
C PHE A 161 1.37 -2.29 1.40
N TYR A 162 0.51 -2.25 2.40
CA TYR A 162 -0.61 -1.32 2.42
C TYR A 162 -0.72 -0.58 3.75
N GLY A 163 -1.28 0.63 3.70
CA GLY A 163 -1.48 1.46 4.89
C GLY A 163 -1.55 2.93 4.53
N PRO A 164 -1.77 3.81 5.50
CA PRO A 164 -1.92 5.24 5.28
C PRO A 164 -0.73 5.86 4.53
N PRO A 165 -0.93 6.95 3.78
CA PRO A 165 0.17 7.65 3.15
C PRO A 165 1.15 8.20 4.20
N GLY A 166 2.44 8.22 3.88
CA GLY A 166 3.47 8.75 4.76
C GLY A 166 3.89 7.85 5.93
N CYS A 167 3.40 6.60 6.03
CA CYS A 167 3.77 5.66 7.11
C CYS A 167 5.10 4.95 6.92
N GLY A 168 5.81 5.19 5.81
CA GLY A 168 7.13 4.59 5.57
C GLY A 168 7.11 3.29 4.78
N LYS A 169 6.05 2.99 3.99
CA LYS A 169 6.02 1.80 3.13
C LYS A 169 7.22 1.70 2.21
N THR A 170 7.46 2.73 1.41
CA THR A 170 8.59 2.77 0.48
C THR A 170 9.92 2.68 1.22
N TYR A 171 10.02 3.33 2.40
CA TYR A 171 11.24 3.34 3.21
C TYR A 171 11.64 1.94 3.72
N ILE A 172 10.69 1.15 4.25
CA ILE A 172 10.96 -0.23 4.68
C ILE A 172 11.26 -1.15 3.49
N ILE A 173 10.62 -0.92 2.33
CA ILE A 173 10.87 -1.69 1.11
C ILE A 173 12.27 -1.41 0.58
N GLU A 174 12.73 -0.17 0.60
CA GLU A 174 14.10 0.20 0.21
C GLU A 174 15.14 -0.39 1.17
N ALA A 175 14.88 -0.37 2.49
CA ALA A 175 15.74 -1.04 3.45
C ALA A 175 15.82 -2.56 3.20
N PHE A 176 14.70 -3.20 2.88
CA PHE A 176 14.68 -4.62 2.50
C PHE A 176 15.44 -4.87 1.19
N ALA A 177 15.31 -3.97 0.22
CA ALA A 177 16.07 -4.05 -1.02
C ALA A 177 17.58 -3.96 -0.75
N HIS A 178 18.03 -3.04 0.13
CA HIS A 178 19.42 -2.96 0.57
C HIS A 178 19.95 -4.29 1.07
N GLU A 179 19.25 -4.94 2.02
CA GLU A 179 19.68 -6.22 2.59
C GLU A 179 19.83 -7.32 1.53
N LEU A 180 18.92 -7.37 0.56
CA LEU A 180 18.99 -8.34 -0.53
C LEU A 180 20.05 -7.99 -1.60
N MET A 181 20.27 -6.70 -1.84
CA MET A 181 21.33 -6.26 -2.77
C MET A 181 22.73 -6.67 -2.27
N GLN A 182 22.95 -6.74 -0.95
CA GLN A 182 24.17 -7.30 -0.36
C GLN A 182 24.35 -8.80 -0.68
N GLN A 183 23.28 -9.48 -1.10
CA GLN A 183 23.27 -10.88 -1.53
C GLN A 183 23.26 -11.03 -3.07
N GLY A 184 23.44 -9.93 -3.79
CA GLY A 184 23.52 -9.92 -5.24
C GLY A 184 22.21 -9.77 -5.98
N TYR A 185 21.10 -9.43 -5.29
CA TYR A 185 19.84 -9.08 -5.95
C TYR A 185 19.94 -7.73 -6.64
N LYS A 186 19.29 -7.62 -7.79
CA LYS A 186 19.06 -6.32 -8.45
C LYS A 186 17.75 -5.71 -7.93
N PHE A 187 17.70 -4.39 -7.84
CA PHE A 187 16.50 -3.66 -7.43
C PHE A 187 15.95 -2.86 -8.61
N MET A 188 14.72 -3.21 -9.01
CA MET A 188 13.94 -2.50 -10.03
C MET A 188 12.73 -1.84 -9.36
N SER A 189 12.50 -0.57 -9.66
CA SER A 189 11.37 0.20 -9.13
C SER A 189 10.63 0.91 -10.26
N LEU A 190 9.31 0.73 -10.29
CA LEU A 190 8.38 1.40 -11.19
C LEU A 190 7.29 2.08 -10.36
N SER A 191 6.74 3.18 -10.87
CA SER A 191 5.53 3.80 -10.35
C SER A 191 4.38 3.66 -11.35
N SER A 192 3.14 3.82 -10.87
CA SER A 192 1.98 3.92 -11.76
C SER A 192 2.13 5.06 -12.76
N ALA A 193 2.78 6.17 -12.39
CA ALA A 193 3.06 7.29 -13.25
C ALA A 193 3.98 6.93 -14.42
N ASP A 194 4.97 6.05 -14.22
CA ASP A 194 5.87 5.58 -15.29
C ASP A 194 5.11 4.79 -16.36
N ILE A 195 4.03 4.13 -15.97
CA ILE A 195 3.19 3.32 -16.84
C ILE A 195 2.17 4.18 -17.58
N HIS A 196 1.56 5.16 -16.89
CA HIS A 196 0.54 6.04 -17.48
C HIS A 196 1.08 7.23 -18.28
N SER A 197 2.34 7.61 -18.11
CA SER A 197 2.96 8.79 -18.73
C SER A 197 3.12 8.69 -20.26
N LYS A 198 3.02 7.50 -20.82
CA LYS A 198 3.13 7.24 -22.25
C LYS A 198 1.76 6.94 -22.86
N PHE A 199 1.59 7.27 -24.16
CA PHE A 199 0.33 7.15 -24.89
C PHE A 199 -0.44 5.84 -24.60
N SER A 200 -1.77 5.93 -24.56
CA SER A 200 -2.68 4.80 -24.40
C SER A 200 -2.43 3.72 -25.48
N GLY A 201 -1.76 2.65 -25.13
CA GLY A 201 -1.32 1.55 -26.02
C GLY A 201 0.11 1.08 -25.74
N GLU A 202 0.90 1.85 -24.97
CA GLU A 202 2.24 1.44 -24.54
C GLU A 202 2.27 0.90 -23.10
N ALA A 203 1.29 1.25 -22.25
CA ALA A 203 1.22 0.83 -20.86
C ALA A 203 1.29 -0.70 -20.70
N ASP A 204 0.53 -1.44 -21.50
CA ASP A 204 0.56 -2.92 -21.53
C ASP A 204 1.95 -3.45 -21.84
N LYS A 205 2.65 -2.83 -22.80
CA LYS A 205 4.02 -3.23 -23.19
C LYS A 205 5.03 -2.92 -22.10
N ILE A 206 4.86 -1.79 -21.39
CA ILE A 206 5.73 -1.40 -20.27
C ILE A 206 5.61 -2.42 -19.15
N VAL A 207 4.38 -2.77 -18.75
CA VAL A 207 4.12 -3.79 -17.72
C VAL A 207 4.76 -5.13 -18.12
N GLN A 208 4.46 -5.63 -19.32
CA GLN A 208 5.02 -6.90 -19.80
C GLN A 208 6.55 -6.88 -19.85
N ARG A 209 7.14 -5.76 -20.30
CA ARG A 209 8.58 -5.58 -20.36
C ARG A 209 9.20 -5.58 -18.97
N ALA A 210 8.63 -4.87 -18.00
CA ALA A 210 9.15 -4.79 -16.63
C ALA A 210 9.20 -6.18 -15.96
N PHE A 211 8.13 -6.96 -16.08
CA PHE A 211 8.12 -8.31 -15.53
C PHE A 211 9.11 -9.25 -16.24
N ARG A 212 9.22 -9.16 -17.55
CA ARG A 212 10.20 -9.95 -18.33
C ARG A 212 11.62 -9.57 -17.93
N GLU A 213 11.94 -8.29 -17.86
CA GLU A 213 13.24 -7.79 -17.49
C GLU A 213 13.65 -8.20 -16.07
N ALA A 214 12.71 -8.22 -15.12
CA ALA A 214 12.95 -8.76 -13.79
C ALA A 214 13.31 -10.25 -13.81
N VAL A 215 12.64 -11.06 -14.61
CA VAL A 215 12.92 -12.50 -14.78
C VAL A 215 14.26 -12.73 -15.47
N ASP A 216 14.57 -11.97 -16.50
CA ASP A 216 15.83 -12.10 -17.26
C ASP A 216 17.04 -11.68 -16.43
N ASN A 217 16.84 -10.81 -15.46
CA ASN A 217 17.87 -10.29 -14.56
C ASN A 217 17.82 -10.88 -13.14
N ALA A 218 17.16 -12.01 -12.95
CA ALA A 218 17.13 -12.68 -11.66
C ALA A 218 18.54 -13.07 -11.15
N PRO A 219 18.83 -12.96 -9.84
CA PRO A 219 17.90 -12.62 -8.77
C PRO A 219 17.55 -11.12 -8.75
N CYS A 220 16.27 -10.80 -8.59
CA CYS A 220 15.77 -9.44 -8.75
C CYS A 220 14.59 -9.14 -7.82
N ILE A 221 14.51 -7.91 -7.34
CA ILE A 221 13.34 -7.35 -6.67
C ILE A 221 12.65 -6.45 -7.69
N LEU A 222 11.37 -6.72 -7.97
CA LEU A 222 10.51 -5.86 -8.77
C LEU A 222 9.54 -5.14 -7.83
N PHE A 223 9.81 -3.88 -7.55
CA PHE A 223 8.97 -3.02 -6.73
C PHE A 223 8.06 -2.17 -7.61
N MET A 224 6.78 -2.12 -7.27
CA MET A 224 5.82 -1.26 -7.93
C MET A 224 5.07 -0.42 -6.90
N ASP A 225 5.31 0.90 -6.93
CA ASP A 225 4.58 1.84 -6.09
C ASP A 225 3.23 2.22 -6.73
N GLU A 226 2.25 2.52 -5.88
CA GLU A 226 0.88 2.86 -6.29
C GLU A 226 0.28 1.81 -7.24
N VAL A 227 0.46 0.54 -6.89
CA VAL A 227 0.04 -0.60 -7.73
C VAL A 227 -1.47 -0.61 -8.00
N ASP A 228 -2.27 0.02 -7.16
CA ASP A 228 -3.70 0.25 -7.35
C ASP A 228 -4.01 1.11 -8.59
N GLY A 229 -3.06 1.89 -9.11
CA GLY A 229 -3.19 2.59 -10.39
C GLY A 229 -3.10 1.66 -11.61
N VAL A 230 -2.47 0.49 -11.49
CA VAL A 230 -2.16 -0.43 -12.60
C VAL A 230 -2.98 -1.71 -12.54
N CYS A 231 -3.12 -2.28 -11.34
CA CYS A 231 -3.87 -3.51 -11.08
C CYS A 231 -5.19 -3.19 -10.37
N GLN A 232 -6.08 -2.47 -11.07
CA GLN A 232 -7.32 -1.97 -10.51
C GLN A 232 -8.35 -3.08 -10.33
N ASN A 233 -9.15 -2.96 -9.27
CA ASN A 233 -10.27 -3.84 -9.00
C ASN A 233 -11.31 -3.75 -10.13
N ARG A 234 -11.51 -4.84 -10.85
CA ARG A 234 -12.42 -4.92 -12.02
C ARG A 234 -13.90 -4.76 -11.66
N ASN A 235 -14.25 -4.81 -10.38
CA ASN A 235 -15.61 -4.61 -9.91
C ASN A 235 -15.92 -3.13 -9.57
N LEU A 236 -14.94 -2.22 -9.73
CA LEU A 236 -15.17 -0.79 -9.53
C LEU A 236 -16.16 -0.24 -10.56
N PRO A 237 -17.14 0.55 -10.16
CA PRO A 237 -18.03 1.23 -11.08
C PRO A 237 -17.23 2.21 -11.94
N ASN A 238 -17.58 2.31 -13.22
CA ASN A 238 -16.94 3.21 -14.21
C ASN A 238 -15.45 2.93 -14.52
N LEU A 239 -14.98 1.71 -14.28
CA LEU A 239 -13.65 1.34 -14.75
C LEU A 239 -13.59 1.41 -16.28
N SER A 240 -12.59 2.10 -16.83
CA SER A 240 -12.40 2.19 -18.28
C SER A 240 -11.94 0.85 -18.86
N ASP A 241 -12.30 0.56 -20.11
CA ASP A 241 -11.81 -0.63 -20.82
C ASP A 241 -10.29 -0.70 -20.84
N PHE A 242 -9.63 0.45 -20.91
CA PHE A 242 -8.17 0.56 -20.83
C PHE A 242 -7.64 0.01 -19.51
N ASN A 243 -8.19 0.42 -18.37
CA ASN A 243 -7.73 -0.04 -17.05
C ASN A 243 -8.06 -1.52 -16.83
N MET A 244 -9.18 -2.00 -17.35
CA MET A 244 -9.55 -3.42 -17.30
C MET A 244 -8.56 -4.27 -18.09
N GLN A 245 -8.15 -3.81 -19.28
CA GLN A 245 -7.13 -4.46 -20.11
C GLN A 245 -5.76 -4.44 -19.40
N LEU A 246 -5.36 -3.29 -18.85
CA LEU A 246 -4.09 -3.14 -18.13
C LEU A 246 -4.01 -4.08 -16.91
N THR A 247 -5.10 -4.18 -16.12
CA THR A 247 -5.19 -5.15 -15.01
C THR A 247 -5.03 -6.59 -15.50
N THR A 248 -5.65 -6.93 -16.62
CA THR A 248 -5.55 -8.27 -17.20
C THR A 248 -4.13 -8.58 -17.68
N THR A 249 -3.48 -7.58 -18.29
CA THR A 249 -2.07 -7.66 -18.71
C THR A 249 -1.15 -7.84 -17.51
N PHE A 250 -1.38 -7.08 -16.43
CA PHE A 250 -0.63 -7.19 -15.19
C PHE A 250 -0.73 -8.59 -14.58
N LEU A 251 -1.95 -9.12 -14.41
CA LEU A 251 -2.18 -10.46 -13.86
C LEU A 251 -1.52 -11.55 -14.72
N THR A 252 -1.53 -11.38 -16.05
CA THR A 252 -0.86 -12.31 -16.97
C THR A 252 0.65 -12.26 -16.82
N ALA A 253 1.24 -11.07 -16.72
CA ALA A 253 2.67 -10.87 -16.51
C ALA A 253 3.13 -11.44 -15.16
N TYR A 254 2.36 -11.21 -14.08
CA TYR A 254 2.60 -11.77 -12.77
C TYR A 254 2.54 -13.31 -12.77
N ASN A 255 1.59 -13.93 -13.47
CA ASN A 255 1.53 -15.39 -13.62
C ASN A 255 2.79 -15.91 -14.35
N GLY A 256 3.34 -15.16 -15.29
CA GLY A 256 4.60 -15.47 -15.96
C GLY A 256 5.78 -15.47 -14.96
N LEU A 257 5.86 -14.45 -14.08
CA LEU A 257 6.84 -14.38 -13.02
C LEU A 257 6.72 -15.56 -12.04
N SER A 258 5.50 -15.90 -11.61
CA SER A 258 5.25 -17.02 -10.71
C SER A 258 5.72 -18.36 -11.32
N ARG A 259 5.55 -18.57 -12.64
CA ARG A 259 6.08 -19.74 -13.34
C ARG A 259 7.60 -19.73 -13.39
N ALA A 260 8.22 -18.59 -13.69
CA ALA A 260 9.67 -18.44 -13.68
C ALA A 260 10.27 -18.74 -12.30
N ASN A 261 9.62 -18.31 -11.22
CA ASN A 261 10.02 -18.66 -9.87
C ASN A 261 9.89 -20.17 -9.57
N ALA A 262 8.84 -20.82 -10.09
CA ALA A 262 8.70 -22.28 -10.02
C ALA A 262 9.83 -23.00 -10.80
N GLU A 263 10.38 -22.37 -11.84
CA GLU A 263 11.56 -22.82 -12.60
C GLU A 263 12.89 -22.31 -11.99
N GLN A 264 12.85 -21.87 -10.74
CA GLN A 264 14.01 -21.49 -9.92
C GLN A 264 14.65 -20.14 -10.31
N LYS A 265 13.90 -19.25 -10.92
CA LYS A 265 14.26 -17.84 -10.98
C LYS A 265 13.87 -17.16 -9.67
N SER A 266 14.77 -16.39 -9.08
CA SER A 266 14.54 -15.73 -7.80
C SER A 266 14.11 -14.30 -8.05
N VAL A 267 12.81 -14.07 -8.27
CA VAL A 267 12.24 -12.73 -8.43
C VAL A 267 11.22 -12.49 -7.32
N ILE A 268 11.46 -11.46 -6.51
CA ILE A 268 10.55 -10.99 -5.48
C ILE A 268 9.73 -9.85 -6.06
N PHE A 269 8.40 -10.02 -6.12
CA PHE A 269 7.50 -8.93 -6.48
C PHE A 269 7.01 -8.23 -5.22
N ILE A 270 7.08 -6.90 -5.19
CA ILE A 270 6.58 -6.07 -4.10
C ILE A 270 5.69 -4.98 -4.67
N GLY A 271 4.43 -4.95 -4.24
CA GLY A 271 3.52 -3.86 -4.52
C GLY A 271 3.35 -2.97 -3.29
N ALA A 272 3.19 -1.66 -3.48
CA ALA A 272 2.75 -0.76 -2.42
C ALA A 272 1.48 -0.03 -2.85
N THR A 273 0.56 0.14 -1.92
CA THR A 273 -0.69 0.88 -2.14
C THR A 273 -1.17 1.58 -0.87
N ASN A 274 -1.83 2.71 -1.04
CA ASN A 274 -2.58 3.35 0.02
C ASN A 274 -4.03 2.83 0.07
N TYR A 275 -4.51 2.20 -1.00
CA TYR A 275 -5.91 1.82 -1.20
C TYR A 275 -6.04 0.35 -1.61
N PRO A 276 -5.87 -0.60 -0.66
CA PRO A 276 -5.91 -2.03 -0.99
C PRO A 276 -7.26 -2.47 -1.58
N ALA A 277 -8.36 -1.81 -1.25
CA ALA A 277 -9.67 -2.08 -1.83
C ALA A 277 -9.75 -1.77 -3.34
N ASN A 278 -8.86 -0.91 -3.85
CA ASN A 278 -8.78 -0.58 -5.27
C ASN A 278 -7.97 -1.60 -6.08
N VAL A 279 -7.28 -2.52 -5.42
CA VAL A 279 -6.49 -3.58 -6.08
C VAL A 279 -7.39 -4.76 -6.43
N ASP A 280 -7.15 -5.37 -7.59
CA ASP A 280 -7.91 -6.54 -8.03
C ASP A 280 -7.77 -7.72 -7.06
N ALA A 281 -8.90 -8.30 -6.67
CA ALA A 281 -8.96 -9.40 -5.71
C ALA A 281 -8.12 -10.61 -6.14
N ALA A 282 -8.08 -10.90 -7.44
CA ALA A 282 -7.28 -12.02 -7.96
C ALA A 282 -5.77 -11.80 -7.76
N MET A 283 -5.31 -10.56 -7.59
CA MET A 283 -3.92 -10.28 -7.22
C MET A 283 -3.71 -10.42 -5.72
N LEU A 284 -4.64 -9.90 -4.91
CA LEU A 284 -4.55 -9.96 -3.45
C LEU A 284 -4.51 -11.41 -2.94
N ASP A 285 -5.19 -12.33 -3.61
CA ASP A 285 -5.19 -13.77 -3.28
C ASP A 285 -3.83 -14.47 -3.56
N ARG A 286 -2.91 -13.82 -4.28
CA ARG A 286 -1.62 -14.38 -4.72
C ARG A 286 -0.41 -13.85 -3.97
N VAL A 287 -0.61 -12.86 -3.13
CA VAL A 287 0.46 -12.13 -2.45
C VAL A 287 0.25 -12.14 -0.94
N GLU A 288 1.31 -11.97 -0.20
CA GLU A 288 1.22 -11.74 1.24
C GLU A 288 0.93 -10.27 1.54
N LEU A 289 -0.16 -10.01 2.25
CA LEU A 289 -0.58 -8.66 2.60
C LEU A 289 0.13 -8.19 3.87
N VAL A 290 0.92 -7.13 3.75
CA VAL A 290 1.71 -6.56 4.85
C VAL A 290 1.17 -5.18 5.19
N ARG A 291 0.55 -5.06 6.36
CA ARG A 291 0.01 -3.78 6.83
C ARG A 291 1.10 -2.95 7.47
N ILE A 292 1.22 -1.69 7.02
CA ILE A 292 2.06 -0.68 7.65
C ILE A 292 1.14 0.32 8.37
N PRO A 293 1.05 0.27 9.70
CA PRO A 293 0.19 1.18 10.47
C PRO A 293 0.82 2.57 10.59
N LEU A 294 0.06 3.51 11.15
CA LEU A 294 0.62 4.76 11.66
C LEU A 294 1.64 4.46 12.76
N PRO A 295 2.73 5.24 12.86
CA PRO A 295 3.74 5.03 13.88
C PRO A 295 3.14 5.24 15.28
N GLU A 296 3.42 4.30 16.17
CA GLU A 296 3.09 4.42 17.59
C GLU A 296 3.90 5.52 18.27
N GLU A 297 3.50 5.91 19.46
CA GLU A 297 4.15 6.99 20.23
C GLU A 297 5.65 6.75 20.37
N GLU A 298 6.05 5.54 20.77
CA GLU A 298 7.46 5.18 20.94
C GLU A 298 8.26 5.32 19.63
N VAL A 299 7.66 4.89 18.51
CA VAL A 299 8.27 5.00 17.18
C VAL A 299 8.43 6.45 16.77
N ARG A 300 7.43 7.32 17.02
CA ARG A 300 7.56 8.75 16.76
C ARG A 300 8.66 9.37 17.62
N GLY A 301 8.76 8.99 18.89
CA GLY A 301 9.84 9.41 19.79
C GLY A 301 11.22 9.00 19.27
N GLN A 302 11.36 7.79 18.74
CA GLN A 302 12.60 7.33 18.10
C GLN A 302 12.94 8.13 16.84
N VAL A 303 11.95 8.50 16.02
CA VAL A 303 12.15 9.35 14.82
C VAL A 303 12.65 10.73 15.22
N PHE A 304 12.06 11.38 16.22
CA PHE A 304 12.55 12.66 16.75
C PHE A 304 13.97 12.53 17.29
N ARG A 305 14.21 11.50 18.08
CA ARG A 305 15.53 11.26 18.66
C ARG A 305 16.60 11.09 17.59
N SER A 306 16.39 10.19 16.64
CA SER A 306 17.37 9.89 15.59
C SER A 306 17.70 11.11 14.72
N ALA A 307 16.72 11.98 14.50
CA ALA A 307 16.91 13.18 13.69
C ALA A 307 17.54 14.37 14.44
N LEU A 308 17.26 14.52 15.75
CA LEU A 308 17.57 15.73 16.49
C LEU A 308 18.63 15.53 17.58
N GLU A 309 18.93 14.31 18.02
CA GLU A 309 19.82 14.03 19.18
C GLU A 309 21.19 14.72 19.09
N ASN A 310 21.72 14.83 17.86
CA ASN A 310 23.01 15.47 17.63
C ASN A 310 22.93 16.96 17.27
N ILE A 311 21.73 17.53 17.15
CA ILE A 311 21.49 18.88 16.66
C ILE A 311 20.94 19.78 17.78
N VAL A 312 20.02 19.25 18.59
CA VAL A 312 19.26 19.99 19.58
C VAL A 312 19.48 19.46 21.00
N ARG A 313 19.68 20.38 21.97
CA ARG A 313 19.57 20.05 23.40
C ARG A 313 18.15 20.36 23.85
N LEU A 314 17.46 19.33 24.36
CA LEU A 314 16.16 19.52 24.98
C LEU A 314 16.27 20.26 26.28
N GLU A 315 15.26 21.08 26.63
CA GLU A 315 15.16 21.70 27.92
C GLU A 315 15.07 20.66 29.05
N PRO A 316 15.58 20.98 30.27
CA PRO A 316 15.45 20.07 31.39
C PRO A 316 13.98 19.73 31.68
N GLY A 317 13.68 18.42 31.67
CA GLY A 317 12.33 17.92 31.89
C GLY A 317 11.55 17.60 30.63
N LEU A 318 12.05 17.95 29.43
CA LEU A 318 11.49 17.52 28.15
C LEU A 318 12.26 16.31 27.62
N GLY A 319 11.52 15.31 27.14
CA GLY A 319 12.05 14.11 26.48
C GLY A 319 11.51 13.94 25.07
N TRP A 320 12.11 13.04 24.33
CA TRP A 320 11.63 12.69 22.98
C TRP A 320 10.19 12.14 22.99
N LEU A 321 9.80 11.53 24.12
CA LEU A 321 8.46 11.01 24.34
C LEU A 321 7.41 12.12 24.45
N ASP A 322 7.75 13.26 25.06
CA ASP A 322 6.84 14.41 25.13
C ASP A 322 6.53 14.97 23.75
N MET A 323 7.53 14.98 22.85
CA MET A 323 7.33 15.36 21.45
C MET A 323 6.43 14.33 20.73
N ALA A 324 6.60 13.07 21.04
CA ALA A 324 5.77 11.99 20.49
C ALA A 324 4.32 12.10 20.95
N VAL A 325 4.07 12.42 22.22
CA VAL A 325 2.71 12.67 22.75
C VAL A 325 2.07 13.85 22.02
N ALA A 326 2.81 14.96 21.84
CA ALA A 326 2.32 16.14 21.15
C ALA A 326 1.98 15.92 19.66
N THR A 327 2.50 14.85 19.07
CA THR A 327 2.28 14.47 17.66
C THR A 327 1.41 13.22 17.51
N GLU A 328 0.50 12.98 18.42
CA GLU A 328 -0.42 11.87 18.35
C GLU A 328 -1.20 11.88 17.01
N GLY A 329 -1.19 10.73 16.32
CA GLY A 329 -1.86 10.57 15.03
C GLY A 329 -1.08 11.03 13.81
N TYR A 330 0.10 11.59 13.98
CA TYR A 330 0.96 11.98 12.87
C TYR A 330 1.60 10.74 12.22
N ASN A 331 1.69 10.77 10.89
CA ASN A 331 2.47 9.80 10.15
C ASN A 331 3.97 10.18 10.17
N GLN A 332 4.85 9.29 9.69
CA GLN A 332 6.30 9.55 9.70
C GLN A 332 6.72 10.75 8.85
N ARG A 333 5.99 11.02 7.75
CA ARG A 333 6.24 12.21 6.90
C ARG A 333 5.92 13.49 7.65
N ASP A 334 4.79 13.51 8.39
CA ASP A 334 4.37 14.66 9.17
C ASP A 334 5.36 14.94 10.31
N VAL A 335 5.83 13.88 11.00
CA VAL A 335 6.87 14.00 12.03
C VAL A 335 8.16 14.56 11.45
N LYS A 336 8.62 14.07 10.29
CA LYS A 336 9.81 14.59 9.60
C LYS A 336 9.63 16.01 9.09
N ALA A 337 8.41 16.46 8.82
CA ALA A 337 8.16 17.84 8.38
C ALA A 337 8.23 18.88 9.54
N ILE A 338 8.14 18.43 10.78
CA ILE A 338 8.30 19.25 11.98
C ILE A 338 9.79 19.44 12.33
N ILE A 339 10.61 18.46 11.99
CA ILE A 339 12.07 18.45 12.19
C ILE A 339 12.75 19.35 11.20
#